data_4f1a03aab8c4e8f9e5a05e83914a02a5
#
_entry.id   4f1a03aab8c4e8f9e5a05e83914a02a5
#
_cell.length_a   1.000
_cell.length_b   1.000
_cell.length_c   1.000
_cell.angle_alpha   90.00
_cell.angle_beta   90.00
_cell.angle_gamma   90.00
#
_symmetry.space_group_name_H-M   'P 1'
#
loop_
_entity.id
_entity.type
_entity.pdbx_description
1 polymer ?
#
loop_
_entity_poly.entity_id
_entity_poly.type
_entity_poly.pdbx_seq_one_letter_code
_entity_poly.pdbx_strand_id
1 'polypeptide(L)'
;MVKSLMIQGTSSGAGKTILVTALCRIFSDMGYTVSPFKAQNMSNFSYIGKNFEISRAQAIQAVGARTEITPLQNPILLKPLGNYRSSVFVDGKFFKKMYASDYYENFVLKDGLKKSMNSFKKLSESHEIVFLEGAGSPAEINLQKYDITNMKMAKKTAVSYTHLTLPTKA
;
A
#
# COMPACT_ATOMS: atom_id res chain seq x y z
N MET A 1 -3.45 -2.85 -21.25
CA MET A 1 -3.50 -3.48 -19.90
C MET A 1 -2.32 -2.95 -19.11
N VAL A 2 -2.54 -2.37 -17.92
CA VAL A 2 -1.47 -1.87 -17.06
C VAL A 2 -0.47 -3.00 -16.75
N LYS A 3 0.82 -2.69 -16.77
CA LYS A 3 1.83 -3.59 -16.25
C LYS A 3 1.94 -3.37 -14.74
N SER A 4 1.98 -4.44 -13.95
CA SER A 4 2.06 -4.29 -12.49
C SER A 4 2.91 -5.39 -11.87
N LEU A 5 3.65 -5.00 -10.84
CA LEU A 5 4.50 -5.88 -10.05
C LEU A 5 4.30 -5.57 -8.56
N MET A 6 4.14 -6.60 -7.76
CA MET A 6 4.03 -6.46 -6.30
C MET A 6 5.33 -6.89 -5.63
N ILE A 7 5.85 -6.02 -4.78
CA ILE A 7 7.00 -6.30 -3.91
C ILE A 7 6.47 -6.68 -2.54
N GLN A 8 6.65 -7.94 -2.19
CA GLN A 8 6.37 -8.47 -0.86
C GLN A 8 7.67 -8.66 -0.08
N GLY A 9 7.60 -8.99 1.17
CA GLY A 9 8.78 -9.26 2.00
C GLY A 9 8.46 -10.29 3.06
N THR A 10 9.50 -10.97 3.56
CA THR A 10 9.38 -11.96 4.63
C THR A 10 9.18 -11.33 6.02
N SER A 11 9.37 -10.01 6.13
CA SER A 11 9.16 -9.27 7.38
C SER A 11 8.87 -7.79 7.13
N SER A 12 8.41 -7.10 8.18
CA SER A 12 8.49 -5.64 8.24
C SER A 12 9.96 -5.21 8.22
N GLY A 13 10.28 -4.11 7.53
CA GLY A 13 11.67 -3.63 7.44
C GLY A 13 12.55 -4.33 6.40
N ALA A 14 12.07 -5.33 5.66
CA ALA A 14 12.83 -6.05 4.63
C ALA A 14 13.29 -5.19 3.42
N GLY A 15 13.02 -3.88 3.41
CA GLY A 15 13.44 -2.99 2.33
C GLY A 15 12.41 -2.78 1.22
N LYS A 16 11.18 -3.29 1.35
CA LYS A 16 10.12 -3.15 0.34
C LYS A 16 9.93 -1.71 -0.15
N THR A 17 9.81 -0.77 0.78
CA THR A 17 9.58 0.64 0.46
C THR A 17 10.71 1.24 -0.36
N ILE A 18 11.97 0.94 -0.01
CA ILE A 18 13.16 1.42 -0.73
C ILE A 18 13.17 0.85 -2.14
N LEU A 19 12.94 -0.47 -2.29
CA LEU A 19 12.92 -1.10 -3.61
C LEU A 19 11.80 -0.56 -4.49
N VAL A 20 10.58 -0.40 -3.96
CA VAL A 20 9.47 0.19 -4.73
C VAL A 20 9.79 1.63 -5.13
N THR A 21 10.41 2.43 -4.24
CA THR A 21 10.83 3.80 -4.59
C THR A 21 11.85 3.80 -5.73
N ALA A 22 12.86 2.91 -5.66
CA ALA A 22 13.87 2.78 -6.70
C ALA A 22 13.27 2.34 -8.04
N LEU A 23 12.41 1.35 -8.05
CA LEU A 23 11.71 0.90 -9.25
C LEU A 23 10.84 2.01 -9.85
N CYS A 24 10.06 2.71 -9.03
CA CYS A 24 9.28 3.86 -9.47
C CYS A 24 10.18 4.90 -10.16
N ARG A 25 11.34 5.20 -9.59
CA ARG A 25 12.27 6.17 -10.17
C ARG A 25 12.89 5.68 -11.45
N ILE A 26 13.41 4.46 -11.48
CA ILE A 26 14.08 3.87 -12.66
C ILE A 26 13.13 3.86 -13.86
N PHE A 27 11.91 3.34 -13.68
CA PHE A 27 10.96 3.25 -14.79
C PHE A 27 10.43 4.62 -15.22
N SER A 28 10.31 5.58 -14.29
CA SER A 28 10.00 6.96 -14.63
C SER A 28 11.12 7.62 -15.43
N ASP A 29 12.40 7.37 -15.09
CA ASP A 29 13.55 7.85 -15.86
C ASP A 29 13.66 7.20 -17.26
N MET A 30 13.10 6.00 -17.43
CA MET A 30 12.95 5.32 -18.73
C MET A 30 11.78 5.87 -19.58
N GLY A 31 11.02 6.85 -19.07
CA GLY A 31 9.93 7.52 -19.78
C GLY A 31 8.54 6.91 -19.56
N TYR A 32 8.39 5.90 -18.71
CA TYR A 32 7.08 5.35 -18.39
C TYR A 32 6.30 6.22 -17.40
N THR A 33 4.99 6.27 -17.57
CA THR A 33 4.09 6.82 -16.54
C THR A 33 3.91 5.78 -15.43
N VAL A 34 4.41 6.08 -14.23
CA VAL A 34 4.51 5.13 -13.12
C VAL A 34 3.76 5.62 -11.90
N SER A 35 3.07 4.74 -11.20
CA SER A 35 2.52 5.02 -9.87
C SER A 35 2.89 3.94 -8.87
N PRO A 36 3.23 4.30 -7.61
CA PRO A 36 3.22 3.36 -6.50
C PRO A 36 1.80 3.09 -6.03
N PHE A 37 1.61 1.96 -5.35
CA PHE A 37 0.35 1.63 -4.71
C PHE A 37 0.58 0.76 -3.47
N LYS A 38 -0.10 1.08 -2.37
CA LYS A 38 -0.21 0.21 -1.20
C LYS A 38 -1.63 0.29 -0.65
N ALA A 39 -2.35 -0.81 -0.72
CA ALA A 39 -3.76 -0.88 -0.37
C ALA A 39 -4.05 -0.36 1.05
N GLN A 40 -3.21 -0.73 2.00
CA GLN A 40 -3.29 -0.31 3.39
C GLN A 40 -1.88 -0.10 3.94
N ASN A 41 -1.66 0.99 4.67
CA ASN A 41 -0.44 1.17 5.45
C ASN A 41 -0.77 1.49 6.91
N MET A 42 0.06 0.99 7.82
CA MET A 42 0.00 1.33 9.24
C MET A 42 1.24 2.13 9.60
N SER A 43 1.07 3.42 9.89
CA SER A 43 2.18 4.31 10.19
C SER A 43 1.70 5.58 10.89
N ASN A 44 2.47 6.05 11.85
CA ASN A 44 2.29 7.39 12.43
C ASN A 44 2.89 8.50 11.55
N PHE A 45 3.74 8.13 10.59
CA PHE A 45 4.35 9.07 9.66
C PHE A 45 3.50 9.21 8.41
N SER A 46 2.96 10.41 8.22
CA SER A 46 2.10 10.74 7.08
C SER A 46 2.59 11.95 6.31
N TYR A 47 2.12 12.07 5.10
CA TYR A 47 2.17 13.26 4.27
C TYR A 47 0.79 13.91 4.27
N ILE A 48 0.76 15.20 4.56
CA ILE A 48 -0.46 16.01 4.59
C ILE A 48 -0.45 16.89 3.33
N GLY A 49 -1.33 16.58 2.40
CA GLY A 49 -1.61 17.39 1.22
C GLY A 49 -2.67 18.46 1.53
N LYS A 50 -3.09 19.20 0.51
CA LYS A 50 -4.04 20.31 0.67
C LYS A 50 -5.36 19.88 1.35
N ASN A 51 -5.86 18.69 1.03
CA ASN A 51 -7.13 18.19 1.53
C ASN A 51 -7.12 16.67 1.82
N PHE A 52 -5.97 16.07 2.00
CA PHE A 52 -5.84 14.64 2.24
C PHE A 52 -4.59 14.30 3.04
N GLU A 53 -4.59 13.11 3.60
CA GLU A 53 -3.48 12.55 4.36
C GLU A 53 -3.24 11.10 3.92
N ILE A 54 -2.00 10.78 3.55
CA ILE A 54 -1.57 9.41 3.18
C ILE A 54 -0.27 9.06 3.91
N SER A 55 0.13 7.81 3.85
CA SER A 55 1.43 7.39 4.36
C SER A 55 2.56 8.16 3.69
N ARG A 56 3.53 8.63 4.49
CA ARG A 56 4.74 9.30 3.99
C ARG A 56 5.55 8.40 3.05
N ALA A 57 5.52 7.09 3.28
CA ALA A 57 6.21 6.13 2.42
C ALA A 57 5.68 6.19 0.97
N GLN A 58 4.37 6.17 0.77
CA GLN A 58 3.77 6.23 -0.56
C GLN A 58 3.91 7.62 -1.19
N ALA A 59 3.92 8.68 -0.40
CA ALA A 59 4.24 10.02 -0.91
C ALA A 59 5.68 10.10 -1.44
N ILE A 60 6.68 9.53 -0.74
CA ILE A 60 8.07 9.46 -1.21
C ILE A 60 8.16 8.62 -2.49
N GLN A 61 7.46 7.50 -2.58
CA GLN A 61 7.40 6.67 -3.77
C GLN A 61 6.81 7.43 -4.97
N ALA A 62 5.76 8.22 -4.74
CA ALA A 62 5.16 9.06 -5.78
C ALA A 62 6.13 10.15 -6.28
N VAL A 63 6.89 10.77 -5.37
CA VAL A 63 7.97 11.69 -5.75
C VAL A 63 9.04 10.97 -6.58
N GLY A 64 9.43 9.75 -6.19
CA GLY A 64 10.34 8.91 -6.97
C GLY A 64 9.79 8.63 -8.37
N ALA A 65 8.52 8.34 -8.48
CA ALA A 65 7.81 8.10 -9.75
C ALA A 65 7.58 9.37 -10.58
N ARG A 66 7.88 10.56 -10.05
CA ARG A 66 7.55 11.86 -10.65
C ARG A 66 6.05 12.00 -10.99
N THR A 67 5.21 11.38 -10.21
CA THR A 67 3.75 11.47 -10.32
C THR A 67 3.16 12.31 -9.21
N GLU A 68 1.96 12.84 -9.42
CA GLU A 68 1.23 13.59 -8.40
C GLU A 68 0.97 12.71 -7.18
N ILE A 69 1.10 13.29 -5.98
CA ILE A 69 0.77 12.62 -4.73
C ILE A 69 -0.74 12.68 -4.54
N THR A 70 -1.40 11.52 -4.53
CA THR A 70 -2.86 11.42 -4.39
C THR A 70 -3.26 10.34 -3.38
N PRO A 71 -4.48 10.39 -2.84
CA PRO A 71 -5.00 9.34 -1.97
C PRO A 71 -5.11 7.96 -2.63
N LEU A 72 -5.13 7.91 -3.95
CA LEU A 72 -5.24 6.64 -4.69
C LEU A 72 -4.05 5.71 -4.42
N GLN A 73 -2.87 6.26 -4.16
CA GLN A 73 -1.64 5.49 -3.91
C GLN A 73 -1.64 4.78 -2.54
N ASN A 74 -2.43 5.30 -1.59
CA ASN A 74 -2.61 4.69 -0.27
C ASN A 74 -4.05 4.96 0.23
N PRO A 75 -5.03 4.21 -0.26
CA PRO A 75 -6.44 4.46 0.06
C PRO A 75 -6.80 4.24 1.52
N ILE A 76 -6.03 3.43 2.26
CA ILE A 76 -6.25 3.20 3.68
C ILE A 76 -4.97 3.46 4.46
N LEU A 77 -5.01 4.42 5.38
CA LEU A 77 -3.95 4.67 6.35
C LEU A 77 -4.49 4.44 7.76
N LEU A 78 -3.76 3.62 8.53
CA LEU A 78 -4.00 3.40 9.95
C LEU A 78 -2.92 4.13 10.75
N LYS A 79 -3.33 5.00 11.66
CA LYS A 79 -2.42 5.67 12.62
C LYS A 79 -2.66 5.09 14.01
N PRO A 80 -1.75 4.24 14.53
CA PRO A 80 -1.89 3.64 15.85
C PRO A 80 -2.04 4.70 16.96
N LEU A 81 -2.97 4.46 17.88
CA LEU A 81 -3.23 5.30 19.05
C LEU A 81 -2.89 4.61 20.38
N GLY A 82 -2.38 3.38 20.33
CA GLY A 82 -2.26 2.50 21.49
C GLY A 82 -3.56 1.78 21.84
N ASN A 83 -3.49 0.86 22.79
CA ASN A 83 -4.64 0.08 23.31
C ASN A 83 -5.47 -0.57 22.18
N TYR A 84 -4.81 -1.18 21.20
CA TYR A 84 -5.43 -1.84 20.03
C TYR A 84 -6.36 -0.94 19.22
N ARG A 85 -6.18 0.39 19.26
CA ARG A 85 -6.96 1.37 18.49
C ARG A 85 -6.11 2.07 17.45
N SER A 86 -6.76 2.47 16.36
CA SER A 86 -6.16 3.30 15.32
C SER A 86 -7.13 4.38 14.84
N SER A 87 -6.59 5.53 14.48
CA SER A 87 -7.30 6.46 13.59
C SER A 87 -7.23 5.91 12.17
N VAL A 88 -8.38 5.68 11.57
CA VAL A 88 -8.51 5.16 10.21
C VAL A 88 -8.77 6.32 9.26
N PHE A 89 -7.95 6.43 8.22
CA PHE A 89 -8.13 7.35 7.12
C PHE A 89 -8.50 6.54 5.87
N VAL A 90 -9.50 6.99 5.14
CA VAL A 90 -9.98 6.37 3.91
C VAL A 90 -9.98 7.41 2.81
N ASP A 91 -9.40 7.07 1.66
CA ASP A 91 -9.25 7.99 0.52
C ASP A 91 -8.66 9.37 0.95
N GLY A 92 -7.70 9.33 1.89
CA GLY A 92 -7.03 10.50 2.43
C GLY A 92 -7.81 11.30 3.47
N LYS A 93 -9.01 10.90 3.85
CA LYS A 93 -9.86 11.61 4.85
C LYS A 93 -9.94 10.81 6.13
N PHE A 94 -9.93 11.51 7.28
CA PHE A 94 -10.25 10.87 8.55
C PHE A 94 -11.64 10.24 8.46
N PHE A 95 -11.73 8.96 8.75
CA PHE A 95 -12.97 8.21 8.73
C PHE A 95 -13.52 8.04 10.14
N LYS A 96 -12.81 7.30 10.98
CA LYS A 96 -13.12 7.13 12.41
C LYS A 96 -11.98 6.52 13.19
N LYS A 97 -12.06 6.53 14.53
CA LYS A 97 -11.21 5.71 15.40
C LYS A 97 -11.85 4.33 15.54
N MET A 98 -11.06 3.28 15.36
CA MET A 98 -11.52 1.89 15.43
C MET A 98 -10.64 1.05 16.34
N TYR A 99 -11.23 0.08 17.02
CA TYR A 99 -10.47 -1.03 17.58
C TYR A 99 -10.04 -1.99 16.46
N ALA A 100 -8.95 -2.71 16.69
CA ALA A 100 -8.43 -3.66 15.70
C ALA A 100 -9.46 -4.73 15.34
N SER A 101 -10.21 -5.26 16.33
CA SER A 101 -11.29 -6.23 16.10
C SER A 101 -12.35 -5.68 15.14
N ASP A 102 -12.91 -4.49 15.44
CA ASP A 102 -13.92 -3.86 14.59
C ASP A 102 -13.40 -3.58 13.17
N TYR A 103 -12.14 -3.11 13.07
CA TYR A 103 -11.50 -2.86 11.78
C TYR A 103 -11.42 -4.14 10.94
N TYR A 104 -10.91 -5.22 11.52
CA TYR A 104 -10.71 -6.47 10.78
C TYR A 104 -12.02 -7.21 10.48
N GLU A 105 -12.98 -7.24 11.40
CA GLU A 105 -14.23 -7.98 11.24
C GLU A 105 -15.25 -7.25 10.38
N ASN A 106 -15.36 -5.94 10.52
CA ASN A 106 -16.45 -5.17 9.96
C ASN A 106 -16.07 -4.27 8.77
N PHE A 107 -14.80 -3.84 8.67
CA PHE A 107 -14.41 -2.87 7.65
C PHE A 107 -13.51 -3.46 6.56
N VAL A 108 -12.40 -4.13 6.93
CA VAL A 108 -11.30 -4.41 5.99
C VAL A 108 -11.71 -5.24 4.78
N LEU A 109 -12.48 -6.32 4.98
CA LEU A 109 -12.87 -7.23 3.89
C LEU A 109 -14.03 -6.73 3.04
N LYS A 110 -14.82 -5.83 3.57
CA LYS A 110 -15.96 -5.21 2.89
C LYS A 110 -15.53 -3.92 2.19
N ASP A 111 -15.57 -2.84 2.93
CA ASP A 111 -15.32 -1.50 2.39
C ASP A 111 -13.84 -1.26 2.07
N GLY A 112 -12.93 -1.74 2.93
CA GLY A 112 -11.49 -1.57 2.75
C GLY A 112 -10.98 -2.18 1.45
N LEU A 113 -11.33 -3.43 1.18
CA LEU A 113 -10.93 -4.10 -0.06
C LEU A 113 -11.56 -3.43 -1.29
N LYS A 114 -12.84 -3.08 -1.22
CA LYS A 114 -13.54 -2.37 -2.31
C LYS A 114 -12.88 -1.03 -2.63
N LYS A 115 -12.54 -0.24 -1.62
CA LYS A 115 -11.84 1.04 -1.76
C LYS A 115 -10.46 0.84 -2.41
N SER A 116 -9.69 -0.13 -1.93
CA SER A 116 -8.38 -0.45 -2.47
C SER A 116 -8.45 -0.86 -3.94
N MET A 117 -9.41 -1.70 -4.32
CA MET A 117 -9.61 -2.11 -5.71
C MET A 117 -10.00 -0.94 -6.62
N ASN A 118 -10.88 -0.05 -6.16
CA ASN A 118 -11.27 1.13 -6.92
C ASN A 118 -10.08 2.08 -7.15
N SER A 119 -9.26 2.29 -6.12
CA SER A 119 -8.06 3.13 -6.23
C SER A 119 -7.03 2.52 -7.19
N PHE A 120 -6.77 1.21 -7.08
CA PHE A 120 -5.89 0.52 -8.01
C PHE A 120 -6.39 0.61 -9.46
N LYS A 121 -7.70 0.41 -9.67
CA LYS A 121 -8.31 0.54 -11.00
C LYS A 121 -8.07 1.93 -11.60
N LYS A 122 -8.33 3.00 -10.86
CA LYS A 122 -8.10 4.38 -11.32
C LYS A 122 -6.63 4.65 -11.67
N LEU A 123 -5.70 4.17 -10.84
CA LEU A 123 -4.27 4.27 -11.16
C LEU A 123 -3.90 3.49 -12.42
N SER A 124 -4.50 2.32 -12.61
CA SER A 124 -4.29 1.46 -13.79
C SER A 124 -4.84 2.07 -15.08
N GLU A 125 -5.81 2.96 -15.00
CA GLU A 125 -6.38 3.69 -16.14
C GLU A 125 -5.52 4.88 -16.56
N SER A 126 -4.69 5.42 -15.66
CA SER A 126 -3.91 6.63 -15.87
C SER A 126 -2.38 6.42 -15.93
N HIS A 127 -1.89 5.20 -15.66
CA HIS A 127 -0.47 4.88 -15.66
C HIS A 127 -0.18 3.60 -16.43
N GLU A 128 1.00 3.53 -17.04
CA GLU A 128 1.47 2.35 -17.78
C GLU A 128 1.96 1.26 -16.83
N ILE A 129 2.52 1.66 -15.68
CA ILE A 129 3.08 0.74 -14.68
C ILE A 129 2.59 1.13 -13.28
N VAL A 130 2.14 0.14 -12.52
CA VAL A 130 1.81 0.31 -11.10
C VAL A 130 2.65 -0.66 -10.27
N PHE A 131 3.52 -0.13 -9.40
CA PHE A 131 4.27 -0.92 -8.43
C PHE A 131 3.50 -1.02 -7.12
N LEU A 132 3.16 -2.25 -6.72
CA LEU A 132 2.44 -2.51 -5.46
C LEU A 132 3.45 -2.85 -4.35
N GLU A 133 3.24 -2.30 -3.17
CA GLU A 133 3.98 -2.65 -1.97
C GLU A 133 3.11 -3.51 -1.04
N GLY A 134 3.63 -4.67 -0.64
CA GLY A 134 3.04 -5.51 0.41
C GLY A 134 3.26 -4.95 1.82
N ALA A 135 2.61 -5.54 2.80
CA ALA A 135 2.77 -5.20 4.22
C ALA A 135 3.17 -6.43 5.04
N GLY A 136 4.09 -6.26 5.99
CA GLY A 136 4.56 -7.35 6.84
C GLY A 136 5.08 -8.54 6.02
N SER A 137 4.65 -9.74 6.40
CA SER A 137 4.88 -10.98 5.66
C SER A 137 3.55 -11.58 5.17
N PRO A 138 3.46 -12.07 3.92
CA PRO A 138 2.30 -12.82 3.46
C PRO A 138 2.13 -14.18 4.14
N ALA A 139 3.16 -14.65 4.86
CA ALA A 139 3.16 -15.91 5.60
C ALA A 139 2.60 -15.78 7.04
N GLU A 140 2.19 -14.61 7.47
CA GLU A 140 1.55 -14.42 8.79
C GLU A 140 0.14 -15.03 8.79
N ILE A 141 0.04 -16.31 9.15
CA ILE A 141 -1.18 -17.13 9.06
C ILE A 141 -2.37 -16.48 9.75
N ASN A 142 -2.16 -15.89 10.91
CA ASN A 142 -3.21 -15.27 11.72
C ASN A 142 -3.86 -14.06 11.04
N LEU A 143 -3.13 -13.37 10.15
CA LEU A 143 -3.60 -12.17 9.45
C LEU A 143 -4.04 -12.43 8.02
N GLN A 144 -3.72 -13.61 7.45
CA GLN A 144 -4.02 -13.91 6.03
C GLN A 144 -5.49 -13.70 5.67
N LYS A 145 -6.42 -14.03 6.58
CA LYS A 145 -7.86 -13.86 6.38
C LYS A 145 -8.22 -12.39 6.09
N TYR A 146 -7.51 -11.45 6.71
CA TYR A 146 -7.81 -10.01 6.65
C TYR A 146 -6.81 -9.22 5.81
N ASP A 147 -5.78 -9.89 5.29
CA ASP A 147 -4.70 -9.24 4.55
C ASP A 147 -5.16 -8.82 3.15
N ILE A 148 -5.55 -7.56 3.02
CA ILE A 148 -5.90 -6.93 1.75
C ILE A 148 -4.69 -6.33 1.02
N THR A 149 -3.48 -6.42 1.58
CA THR A 149 -2.30 -5.72 1.06
C THR A 149 -1.36 -6.65 0.29
N ASN A 150 -1.34 -7.94 0.63
CA ASN A 150 -0.50 -8.95 -0.03
C ASN A 150 -1.31 -9.85 -0.98
N MET A 151 -1.50 -11.11 -0.62
CA MET A 151 -2.02 -12.13 -1.54
C MET A 151 -3.45 -11.90 -2.03
N LYS A 152 -4.34 -11.32 -1.20
CA LYS A 152 -5.69 -10.98 -1.69
C LYS A 152 -5.63 -9.91 -2.77
N MET A 153 -4.78 -8.89 -2.57
CA MET A 153 -4.60 -7.84 -3.57
C MET A 153 -3.95 -8.42 -4.83
N ALA A 154 -2.87 -9.20 -4.69
CA ALA A 154 -2.18 -9.84 -5.80
C ALA A 154 -3.14 -10.67 -6.68
N LYS A 155 -3.96 -11.51 -6.06
CA LYS A 155 -4.94 -12.34 -6.77
C LYS A 155 -6.01 -11.52 -7.48
N LYS A 156 -6.54 -10.48 -6.83
CA LYS A 156 -7.62 -9.65 -7.41
C LYS A 156 -7.15 -8.73 -8.52
N THR A 157 -5.90 -8.34 -8.50
CA THR A 157 -5.28 -7.49 -9.53
C THR A 157 -4.51 -8.27 -10.58
N ALA A 158 -4.40 -9.60 -10.42
CA ALA A 158 -3.66 -10.50 -11.30
C ALA A 158 -2.21 -10.04 -11.55
N VAL A 159 -1.56 -9.50 -10.53
CA VAL A 159 -0.19 -9.00 -10.61
C VAL A 159 0.84 -10.11 -10.38
N SER A 160 1.99 -10.02 -11.05
CA SER A 160 3.18 -10.76 -10.67
C SER A 160 3.72 -10.25 -9.33
N TYR A 161 4.30 -11.11 -8.52
CA TYR A 161 4.89 -10.71 -7.24
C TYR A 161 6.22 -11.38 -6.99
N THR A 162 7.05 -10.74 -6.17
CA THR A 162 8.31 -11.26 -5.66
C THR A 162 8.44 -10.98 -4.17
N HIS A 163 9.32 -11.73 -3.50
CA HIS A 163 9.57 -11.59 -2.07
C HIS A 163 11.00 -11.11 -1.81
N LEU A 164 11.12 -10.11 -0.93
CA LEU A 164 12.40 -9.72 -0.34
C LEU A 164 12.62 -10.47 0.95
N THR A 165 13.79 -11.04 1.11
CA THR A 165 14.29 -11.62 2.36
C THR A 165 15.47 -10.79 2.86
N LEU A 166 15.55 -10.59 4.17
CA LEU A 166 16.78 -10.10 4.77
C LEU A 166 17.82 -11.23 4.73
N PRO A 167 19.10 -10.92 4.47
CA PRO A 167 20.15 -11.92 4.57
C PRO A 167 20.16 -12.50 5.99
N THR A 168 20.08 -13.82 6.10
CA THR A 168 20.32 -14.51 7.36
C THR A 168 21.80 -14.33 7.69
N LYS A 169 22.12 -13.80 8.86
CA LYS A 169 23.51 -13.87 9.34
C LYS A 169 23.86 -15.33 9.48
N ALA A 170 24.87 -15.75 8.72
CA ALA A 170 25.53 -17.06 8.91
C ALA A 170 26.23 -17.09 10.28
#